data_11b467267f930d0ff732b67a1d511c24
#
_entry.id   11b467267f930d0ff732b67a1d511c24
#
_cell.length_a   1.000
_cell.length_b   1.000
_cell.length_c   1.000
_cell.angle_alpha   90.00
_cell.angle_beta   90.00
_cell.angle_gamma   90.00
#
_symmetry.space_group_name_H-M   'P 1'
#
loop_
_entity.id
_entity.type
_entity.pdbx_description
1 polymer ?
#
loop_
_entity_poly.entity_id
_entity_poly.type
_entity_poly.pdbx_seq_one_letter_code
_entity_poly.pdbx_strand_id
1 'polypeptide(L)'
;MIEDQHSRLATPRYLVPILAWLIAILCALNTLYFIIRVANPIIEADGWYFLDAFVRKAIRGTLGFADFFVKRNFDDHAQPLFKLLLLFNLHYFDLDFVLEAIVGFIAAVACSLIYYRLVVSESSEKSAKAIRYLCWATICGLLFSLNSIGIWVWPIVSLENITILIVLFFVLATWHAHRTQRYLMLAATTLLLGLSSDDSALIAVVATMGALCLVLLRDRTQRQRETWKVLALIGICVGLVRIGYAFFPVSYPTTQPSPSTILSELFQRSKDGGWWQWMLLPLALPVYYQNPLGLLHSKAWSVVQAFIALSLFGAHLLFWRRAFRAKYDLTAFTAVCMMLLTYGWIAGILLRRVPQNGNDYLLQPRYVLLYTGHLIALLLMWITSLEQPKKRILGRATSIYGYQP
;
A
#
# COMPACT_ATOMS: atom_id res chain seq x y z
N MET A 1 31.65 47.39 -22.93
CA MET A 1 30.33 46.70 -22.92
C MET A 1 30.63 45.23 -23.13
N ILE A 2 30.95 44.55 -22.04
CA ILE A 2 31.29 43.12 -22.03
C ILE A 2 29.99 42.42 -21.66
N GLU A 3 29.35 41.78 -22.65
CA GLU A 3 28.19 40.95 -22.47
C GLU A 3 28.59 39.68 -21.71
N ASP A 4 28.15 39.61 -20.49
CA ASP A 4 28.29 38.47 -19.57
C ASP A 4 27.41 37.31 -20.08
N GLN A 5 27.94 36.57 -21.06
CA GLN A 5 27.38 35.30 -21.50
C GLN A 5 27.59 34.24 -20.37
N HIS A 6 26.84 34.35 -19.30
CA HIS A 6 26.62 33.19 -18.44
C HIS A 6 25.93 32.10 -19.28
N SER A 7 26.75 31.26 -19.90
CA SER A 7 26.33 29.99 -20.47
C SER A 7 25.67 29.19 -19.38
N ARG A 8 24.34 29.34 -19.23
CA ARG A 8 23.52 28.42 -18.48
C ARG A 8 23.73 27.05 -19.10
N LEU A 9 24.55 26.22 -18.45
CA LEU A 9 24.63 24.79 -18.71
C LEU A 9 23.21 24.24 -18.68
N ALA A 10 22.56 24.22 -19.84
CA ALA A 10 21.26 23.61 -20.03
C ALA A 10 21.49 22.12 -19.76
N THR A 11 21.24 21.66 -18.56
CA THR A 11 21.18 20.22 -18.22
C THR A 11 20.36 19.55 -19.31
N PRO A 12 20.90 18.57 -20.04
CA PRO A 12 20.22 17.98 -21.18
C PRO A 12 18.85 17.50 -20.69
N ARG A 13 17.78 17.98 -21.31
CA ARG A 13 16.36 17.77 -20.89
C ARG A 13 15.97 16.32 -20.70
N TYR A 14 16.80 15.40 -21.22
CA TYR A 14 16.59 13.95 -21.16
C TYR A 14 17.36 13.26 -20.02
N LEU A 15 18.30 13.94 -19.36
CA LEU A 15 19.16 13.31 -18.36
C LEU A 15 18.35 12.81 -17.14
N VAL A 16 17.46 13.64 -16.59
CA VAL A 16 16.65 13.26 -15.41
C VAL A 16 15.69 12.10 -15.70
N PRO A 17 14.92 12.09 -16.80
CA PRO A 17 14.12 10.93 -17.19
C PRO A 17 14.97 9.66 -17.35
N ILE A 18 16.11 9.73 -18.03
CA ILE A 18 16.99 8.56 -18.23
C ILE A 18 17.52 8.04 -16.89
N LEU A 19 18.01 8.92 -16.01
CA LEU A 19 18.48 8.54 -14.69
C LEU A 19 17.37 7.92 -13.84
N ALA A 20 16.16 8.47 -13.88
CA ALA A 20 15.02 7.93 -13.14
C ALA A 20 14.65 6.52 -13.61
N TRP A 21 14.61 6.28 -14.93
CA TRP A 21 14.40 4.95 -15.48
C TRP A 21 15.53 3.99 -15.12
N LEU A 22 16.79 4.44 -15.20
CA LEU A 22 17.95 3.64 -14.82
C LEU A 22 17.86 3.21 -13.34
N ILE A 23 17.55 4.13 -12.43
CA ILE A 23 17.35 3.83 -11.00
C ILE A 23 16.23 2.82 -10.82
N ALA A 24 15.06 3.02 -11.45
CA ALA A 24 13.93 2.12 -11.33
C ALA A 24 14.28 0.70 -11.82
N ILE A 25 14.96 0.60 -12.96
CA ILE A 25 15.41 -0.68 -13.53
C ILE A 25 16.44 -1.36 -12.63
N LEU A 26 17.43 -0.61 -12.12
CA LEU A 26 18.45 -1.15 -11.22
C LEU A 26 17.85 -1.67 -9.91
N CYS A 27 16.87 -0.94 -9.32
CA CYS A 27 16.16 -1.41 -8.14
C CYS A 27 15.41 -2.71 -8.42
N ALA A 28 14.67 -2.78 -9.53
CA ALA A 28 13.93 -3.98 -9.92
C ALA A 28 14.88 -5.16 -10.20
N LEU A 29 15.96 -4.96 -10.96
CA LEU A 29 16.95 -6.01 -11.28
C LEU A 29 17.67 -6.50 -10.02
N ASN A 30 18.02 -5.60 -9.08
CA ASN A 30 18.61 -5.98 -7.80
C ASN A 30 17.67 -6.91 -7.01
N THR A 31 16.39 -6.57 -6.93
CA THR A 31 15.39 -7.39 -6.25
C THR A 31 15.18 -8.72 -6.96
N LEU A 32 15.09 -8.72 -8.30
CA LEU A 32 14.96 -9.96 -9.08
C LEU A 32 16.18 -10.87 -8.90
N TYR A 33 17.39 -10.30 -8.95
CA TYR A 33 18.63 -11.04 -8.68
C TYR A 33 18.60 -11.66 -7.27
N PHE A 34 18.15 -10.89 -6.28
CA PHE A 34 18.01 -11.38 -4.92
C PHE A 34 17.01 -12.55 -4.83
N ILE A 35 15.84 -12.45 -5.47
CA ILE A 35 14.85 -13.55 -5.53
C ILE A 35 15.48 -14.80 -6.11
N ILE A 36 16.12 -14.70 -7.28
CA ILE A 36 16.74 -15.86 -7.97
C ILE A 36 17.82 -16.53 -7.11
N ARG A 37 18.52 -15.74 -6.27
CA ARG A 37 19.64 -16.27 -5.46
C ARG A 37 19.21 -16.79 -4.09
N VAL A 38 18.12 -16.30 -3.53
CA VAL A 38 17.78 -16.50 -2.11
C VAL A 38 16.40 -17.14 -1.92
N ALA A 39 15.47 -16.98 -2.86
CA ALA A 39 14.15 -17.59 -2.73
C ALA A 39 14.26 -19.13 -2.67
N ASN A 40 13.54 -19.70 -1.72
CA ASN A 40 13.55 -21.15 -1.48
C ASN A 40 12.44 -21.81 -2.31
N PRO A 41 12.73 -22.85 -3.11
CA PRO A 41 11.70 -23.61 -3.80
C PRO A 41 10.81 -24.43 -2.86
N ILE A 42 11.20 -24.58 -1.59
CA ILE A 42 10.46 -25.35 -0.57
C ILE A 42 9.58 -24.41 0.22
N ILE A 43 8.38 -24.88 0.53
CA ILE A 43 7.41 -24.14 1.34
C ILE A 43 7.88 -24.01 2.80
N GLU A 44 7.58 -22.87 3.40
CA GLU A 44 7.98 -22.56 4.77
C GLU A 44 6.77 -22.19 5.65
N ALA A 45 6.93 -22.34 6.95
CA ALA A 45 6.03 -21.87 8.01
C ALA A 45 4.55 -22.20 7.74
N ASP A 46 3.69 -21.18 7.67
CA ASP A 46 2.23 -21.34 7.48
C ASP A 46 1.86 -21.99 6.14
N GLY A 47 2.78 -22.03 5.19
CA GLY A 47 2.58 -22.69 3.92
C GLY A 47 2.29 -24.18 4.04
N TRP A 48 2.83 -24.87 5.04
CA TRP A 48 2.57 -26.29 5.29
C TRP A 48 1.09 -26.59 5.49
N TYR A 49 0.33 -25.66 6.09
CA TYR A 49 -1.12 -25.79 6.20
C TYR A 49 -1.79 -25.89 4.81
N PHE A 50 -1.38 -25.06 3.86
CA PHE A 50 -1.95 -25.09 2.51
C PHE A 50 -1.61 -26.37 1.78
N LEU A 51 -0.42 -26.94 1.99
CA LEU A 51 -0.08 -28.26 1.46
C LEU A 51 -0.96 -29.35 2.07
N ASP A 52 -1.09 -29.38 3.38
CA ASP A 52 -1.86 -30.43 4.08
C ASP A 52 -3.37 -30.33 3.85
N ALA A 53 -3.93 -29.16 4.06
CA ALA A 53 -5.38 -28.98 4.01
C ALA A 53 -5.95 -28.80 2.59
N PHE A 54 -5.16 -28.31 1.63
CA PHE A 54 -5.66 -27.95 0.32
C PHE A 54 -5.00 -28.75 -0.81
N VAL A 55 -3.67 -28.71 -0.95
CA VAL A 55 -2.95 -29.40 -2.04
C VAL A 55 -3.10 -30.91 -1.97
N ARG A 56 -3.05 -31.49 -0.77
CA ARG A 56 -3.29 -32.93 -0.57
C ARG A 56 -4.67 -33.37 -1.07
N LYS A 57 -5.71 -32.56 -0.88
CA LYS A 57 -7.05 -32.83 -1.41
C LYS A 57 -7.08 -32.74 -2.92
N ALA A 58 -6.36 -31.77 -3.52
CA ALA A 58 -6.23 -31.68 -4.97
C ALA A 58 -5.58 -32.93 -5.58
N ILE A 59 -4.47 -33.40 -5.01
CA ILE A 59 -3.75 -34.61 -5.45
C ILE A 59 -4.65 -35.87 -5.32
N ARG A 60 -5.48 -35.95 -4.26
CA ARG A 60 -6.39 -37.07 -4.03
C ARG A 60 -7.69 -36.99 -4.84
N GLY A 61 -7.91 -35.92 -5.63
CA GLY A 61 -9.16 -35.72 -6.38
C GLY A 61 -10.38 -35.43 -5.50
N THR A 62 -10.19 -35.03 -4.25
CA THR A 62 -11.26 -34.75 -3.27
C THR A 62 -11.47 -33.26 -3.01
N LEU A 63 -10.81 -32.39 -3.81
CA LEU A 63 -10.92 -30.94 -3.66
C LEU A 63 -12.31 -30.48 -4.11
N GLY A 64 -13.03 -29.79 -3.22
CA GLY A 64 -14.32 -29.16 -3.51
C GLY A 64 -14.23 -27.64 -3.56
N PHE A 65 -15.27 -27.00 -4.10
CA PHE A 65 -15.36 -25.53 -4.16
C PHE A 65 -15.23 -24.86 -2.79
N ALA A 66 -15.80 -25.47 -1.74
CA ALA A 66 -15.74 -24.99 -0.38
C ALA A 66 -14.31 -24.85 0.14
N ASP A 67 -13.38 -25.70 -0.29
CA ASP A 67 -12.00 -25.72 0.20
C ASP A 67 -11.23 -24.42 -0.14
N PHE A 68 -11.64 -23.69 -1.17
CA PHE A 68 -11.06 -22.40 -1.50
C PHE A 68 -11.32 -21.34 -0.42
N PHE A 69 -12.45 -21.44 0.28
CA PHE A 69 -12.94 -20.47 1.26
C PHE A 69 -12.64 -20.85 2.70
N VAL A 70 -12.23 -22.10 2.95
CA VAL A 70 -11.92 -22.58 4.32
C VAL A 70 -10.67 -21.85 4.84
N LYS A 71 -10.78 -21.34 6.06
CA LYS A 71 -9.67 -20.75 6.83
C LYS A 71 -9.02 -21.83 7.71
N ARG A 72 -7.74 -21.67 8.03
CA ARG A 72 -7.06 -22.51 9.02
C ARG A 72 -7.69 -22.32 10.39
N ASN A 73 -7.83 -21.09 10.82
CA ASN A 73 -8.48 -20.70 12.07
C ASN A 73 -9.15 -19.31 11.91
N PHE A 74 -9.77 -18.81 12.97
CA PHE A 74 -10.45 -17.50 12.94
C PHE A 74 -9.53 -16.31 12.67
N ASP A 75 -8.26 -16.41 13.04
CA ASP A 75 -7.27 -15.33 12.88
C ASP A 75 -6.53 -15.38 11.54
N ASP A 76 -6.81 -16.38 10.71
CA ASP A 76 -6.18 -16.59 9.42
C ASP A 76 -7.06 -16.11 8.25
N HIS A 77 -6.47 -16.05 7.06
CA HIS A 77 -7.13 -15.60 5.83
C HIS A 77 -7.53 -16.80 4.96
N ALA A 78 -8.70 -16.73 4.31
CA ALA A 78 -9.14 -17.78 3.39
C ALA A 78 -8.34 -17.79 2.08
N GLN A 79 -8.02 -16.66 1.50
CA GLN A 79 -7.19 -16.43 0.33
C GLN A 79 -7.55 -17.29 -0.91
N PRO A 80 -8.82 -17.29 -1.41
CA PRO A 80 -9.23 -18.14 -2.53
C PRO A 80 -8.40 -17.93 -3.80
N LEU A 81 -8.04 -16.68 -4.12
CA LEU A 81 -7.21 -16.36 -5.28
C LEU A 81 -5.82 -17.00 -5.19
N PHE A 82 -5.20 -16.96 -4.02
CA PHE A 82 -3.88 -17.54 -3.81
C PHE A 82 -3.92 -19.07 -3.87
N LYS A 83 -5.01 -19.69 -3.42
CA LYS A 83 -5.24 -21.13 -3.59
C LYS A 83 -5.37 -21.52 -5.07
N LEU A 84 -5.95 -20.66 -5.91
CA LEU A 84 -5.95 -20.88 -7.37
C LEU A 84 -4.54 -20.82 -7.94
N LEU A 85 -3.72 -19.84 -7.52
CA LEU A 85 -2.31 -19.76 -7.93
C LEU A 85 -1.51 -20.99 -7.47
N LEU A 86 -1.79 -21.48 -6.27
CA LEU A 86 -1.17 -22.69 -5.74
C LEU A 86 -1.53 -23.94 -6.55
N LEU A 87 -2.79 -24.07 -7.02
CA LEU A 87 -3.18 -25.15 -7.94
C LEU A 87 -2.50 -25.01 -9.30
N PHE A 88 -2.37 -23.80 -9.80
CA PHE A 88 -1.63 -23.55 -11.04
C PHE A 88 -0.16 -23.93 -10.88
N ASN A 89 0.47 -23.57 -9.76
CA ASN A 89 1.82 -23.99 -9.43
C ASN A 89 1.96 -25.51 -9.32
N LEU A 90 1.04 -26.17 -8.63
CA LEU A 90 1.01 -27.64 -8.54
C LEU A 90 0.93 -28.31 -9.91
N HIS A 91 0.09 -27.79 -10.81
CA HIS A 91 -0.19 -28.46 -12.08
C HIS A 91 0.89 -28.25 -13.15
N TYR A 92 1.54 -27.09 -13.16
CA TYR A 92 2.47 -26.68 -14.22
C TYR A 92 3.93 -26.58 -13.79
N PHE A 93 4.21 -26.49 -12.48
CA PHE A 93 5.54 -26.21 -11.96
C PHE A 93 5.93 -27.07 -10.74
N ASP A 94 5.21 -28.18 -10.51
CA ASP A 94 5.53 -29.19 -9.49
C ASP A 94 5.75 -28.60 -8.08
N LEU A 95 5.02 -27.51 -7.75
CA LEU A 95 5.15 -26.76 -6.49
C LEU A 95 6.52 -26.09 -6.30
N ASP A 96 7.08 -25.53 -7.36
CA ASP A 96 8.23 -24.63 -7.24
C ASP A 96 7.79 -23.25 -6.71
N PHE A 97 8.08 -23.00 -5.45
CA PHE A 97 7.67 -21.77 -4.78
C PHE A 97 8.50 -20.51 -5.15
N VAL A 98 9.61 -20.67 -5.88
CA VAL A 98 10.30 -19.52 -6.51
C VAL A 98 9.39 -18.83 -7.52
N LEU A 99 8.51 -19.59 -8.18
CA LEU A 99 7.51 -19.04 -9.09
C LEU A 99 6.60 -18.02 -8.40
N GLU A 100 6.15 -18.28 -7.16
CA GLU A 100 5.30 -17.36 -6.42
C GLU A 100 6.02 -16.03 -6.11
N ALA A 101 7.30 -16.10 -5.78
CA ALA A 101 8.12 -14.90 -5.59
C ALA A 101 8.25 -14.10 -6.91
N ILE A 102 8.44 -14.78 -8.04
CA ILE A 102 8.49 -14.14 -9.37
C ILE A 102 7.14 -13.51 -9.73
N VAL A 103 6.02 -14.18 -9.47
CA VAL A 103 4.67 -13.63 -9.71
C VAL A 103 4.44 -12.39 -8.84
N GLY A 104 4.84 -12.43 -7.56
CA GLY A 104 4.83 -11.27 -6.67
C GLY A 104 5.69 -10.10 -7.21
N PHE A 105 6.87 -10.41 -7.73
CA PHE A 105 7.74 -9.42 -8.37
C PHE A 105 7.09 -8.78 -9.61
N ILE A 106 6.47 -9.57 -10.48
CA ILE A 106 5.73 -9.07 -11.65
C ILE A 106 4.59 -8.13 -11.21
N ALA A 107 3.88 -8.48 -10.14
CA ALA A 107 2.85 -7.61 -9.57
C ALA A 107 3.44 -6.27 -9.06
N ALA A 108 4.60 -6.28 -8.41
CA ALA A 108 5.30 -5.07 -8.00
C ALA A 108 5.74 -4.20 -9.20
N VAL A 109 6.20 -4.83 -10.30
CA VAL A 109 6.50 -4.10 -11.55
C VAL A 109 5.22 -3.45 -12.11
N ALA A 110 4.10 -4.17 -12.13
CA ALA A 110 2.82 -3.60 -12.56
C ALA A 110 2.38 -2.40 -11.68
N CYS A 111 2.55 -2.50 -10.36
CA CYS A 111 2.32 -1.38 -9.43
C CYS A 111 3.20 -0.17 -9.80
N SER A 112 4.49 -0.38 -10.09
CA SER A 112 5.41 0.70 -10.44
C SER A 112 4.99 1.41 -11.74
N LEU A 113 4.46 0.68 -12.73
CA LEU A 113 3.93 1.25 -13.98
C LEU A 113 2.62 2.03 -13.77
N ILE A 114 1.77 1.59 -12.85
CA ILE A 114 0.59 2.35 -12.44
C ILE A 114 1.02 3.67 -11.80
N TYR A 115 1.97 3.64 -10.87
CA TYR A 115 2.49 4.86 -10.25
C TYR A 115 3.20 5.78 -11.27
N TYR A 116 3.90 5.22 -12.25
CA TYR A 116 4.45 6.01 -13.35
C TYR A 116 3.36 6.83 -14.05
N ARG A 117 2.25 6.20 -14.39
CA ARG A 117 1.11 6.89 -15.02
C ARG A 117 0.52 7.96 -14.13
N LEU A 118 0.31 7.68 -12.83
CA LEU A 118 -0.21 8.65 -11.88
C LEU A 118 0.71 9.85 -11.67
N VAL A 119 2.01 9.62 -11.68
CA VAL A 119 3.01 10.64 -11.31
C VAL A 119 3.48 11.43 -12.52
N VAL A 120 3.77 10.78 -13.66
CA VAL A 120 4.54 11.38 -14.76
C VAL A 120 3.63 11.84 -15.90
N SER A 121 2.56 11.11 -16.21
CA SER A 121 1.78 11.31 -17.44
C SER A 121 0.92 12.58 -17.46
N GLU A 122 0.54 13.13 -16.31
CA GLU A 122 -0.44 14.22 -16.21
C GLU A 122 0.15 15.64 -16.24
N SER A 123 1.47 15.81 -16.36
CA SER A 123 2.09 17.14 -16.28
C SER A 123 2.34 17.81 -17.61
N SER A 124 1.79 19.01 -17.77
CA SER A 124 2.09 19.92 -18.90
C SER A 124 3.32 20.81 -18.64
N GLU A 125 3.75 21.00 -17.40
CA GLU A 125 4.81 21.94 -17.02
C GLU A 125 6.19 21.27 -17.02
N LYS A 126 7.15 21.80 -17.81
CA LYS A 126 8.47 21.19 -18.02
C LYS A 126 9.32 21.09 -16.75
N SER A 127 9.27 22.10 -15.85
CA SER A 127 10.07 22.10 -14.62
C SER A 127 9.53 21.08 -13.59
N ALA A 128 8.22 20.90 -13.51
CA ALA A 128 7.60 19.92 -12.66
C ALA A 128 7.88 18.48 -13.12
N LYS A 129 8.10 18.28 -14.42
CA LYS A 129 8.32 16.95 -15.01
C LYS A 129 9.57 16.24 -14.45
N ALA A 130 10.67 16.94 -14.25
CA ALA A 130 11.90 16.37 -13.68
C ALA A 130 11.68 15.86 -12.24
N ILE A 131 11.00 16.65 -11.40
CA ILE A 131 10.67 16.27 -10.02
C ILE A 131 9.77 15.04 -10.01
N ARG A 132 8.81 14.94 -10.91
CA ARG A 132 7.89 13.81 -11.05
C ARG A 132 8.63 12.51 -11.41
N TYR A 133 9.61 12.56 -12.32
CA TYR A 133 10.45 11.40 -12.62
C TYR A 133 11.25 10.95 -11.40
N LEU A 134 11.82 11.88 -10.63
CA LEU A 134 12.53 11.54 -9.38
C LEU A 134 11.59 10.94 -8.33
N CYS A 135 10.38 11.49 -8.17
CA CYS A 135 9.37 10.91 -7.27
C CYS A 135 8.99 9.49 -7.67
N TRP A 136 8.78 9.24 -8.97
CA TRP A 136 8.51 7.89 -9.45
C TRP A 136 9.69 6.94 -9.21
N ALA A 137 10.93 7.37 -9.47
CA ALA A 137 12.12 6.57 -9.16
C ALA A 137 12.22 6.26 -7.66
N THR A 138 11.89 7.22 -6.80
CA THR A 138 11.82 7.00 -5.34
C THR A 138 10.74 5.98 -4.99
N ILE A 139 9.55 6.05 -5.60
CA ILE A 139 8.49 5.04 -5.41
C ILE A 139 8.99 3.66 -5.84
N CYS A 140 9.71 3.55 -6.96
CA CYS A 140 10.33 2.27 -7.37
C CYS A 140 11.35 1.77 -6.34
N GLY A 141 12.21 2.65 -5.81
CA GLY A 141 13.14 2.30 -4.74
C GLY A 141 12.44 1.78 -3.47
N LEU A 142 11.29 2.34 -3.14
CA LEU A 142 10.47 1.88 -2.02
C LEU A 142 9.78 0.54 -2.31
N LEU A 143 9.19 0.37 -3.49
CA LEU A 143 8.50 -0.87 -3.89
C LEU A 143 9.46 -2.06 -3.98
N PHE A 144 10.65 -1.86 -4.54
CA PHE A 144 11.67 -2.90 -4.71
C PHE A 144 12.69 -2.95 -3.57
N SER A 145 12.37 -2.36 -2.42
CA SER A 145 13.27 -2.33 -1.26
C SER A 145 13.48 -3.71 -0.67
N LEU A 146 14.74 -4.06 -0.41
CA LEU A 146 15.10 -5.27 0.33
C LEU A 146 14.87 -5.13 1.85
N ASN A 147 14.46 -3.96 2.35
CA ASN A 147 13.94 -3.83 3.71
C ASN A 147 12.70 -4.73 3.94
N SER A 148 11.99 -5.05 2.86
CA SER A 148 10.84 -5.98 2.84
C SER A 148 11.25 -7.41 2.49
N ILE A 149 12.42 -7.87 2.91
CA ILE A 149 13.02 -9.14 2.51
C ILE A 149 12.06 -10.33 2.60
N GLY A 150 11.23 -10.41 3.64
CA GLY A 150 10.24 -11.46 3.79
C GLY A 150 9.20 -11.53 2.67
N ILE A 151 8.94 -10.43 1.98
CA ILE A 151 8.04 -10.39 0.82
C ILE A 151 8.67 -11.05 -0.41
N TRP A 152 9.99 -11.03 -0.53
CA TRP A 152 10.69 -11.49 -1.72
C TRP A 152 11.10 -12.95 -1.68
N VAL A 153 11.23 -13.54 -0.49
CA VAL A 153 11.77 -14.89 -0.31
C VAL A 153 10.78 -15.87 0.33
N TRP A 154 9.78 -15.37 1.04
CA TRP A 154 8.78 -16.21 1.68
C TRP A 154 7.62 -16.45 0.71
N PRO A 155 7.39 -17.69 0.23
CA PRO A 155 6.47 -17.99 -0.86
C PRO A 155 5.12 -17.30 -0.67
N ILE A 156 4.21 -17.80 0.09
CA ILE A 156 2.85 -17.24 0.24
C ILE A 156 2.82 -15.73 0.51
N VAL A 157 3.79 -15.20 1.26
CA VAL A 157 3.88 -13.77 1.60
C VAL A 157 4.26 -12.91 0.39
N SER A 158 5.00 -13.46 -0.58
CA SER A 158 5.35 -12.76 -1.82
C SER A 158 4.11 -12.36 -2.63
N LEU A 159 3.01 -13.08 -2.48
CA LEU A 159 1.73 -12.80 -3.13
C LEU A 159 1.01 -11.55 -2.57
N GLU A 160 1.47 -10.97 -1.47
CA GLU A 160 0.97 -9.68 -0.97
C GLU A 160 1.12 -8.54 -2.00
N ASN A 161 2.13 -8.61 -2.87
CA ASN A 161 2.25 -7.67 -3.99
C ASN A 161 1.06 -7.74 -4.96
N ILE A 162 0.45 -8.92 -5.14
CA ILE A 162 -0.78 -9.09 -5.94
C ILE A 162 -1.94 -8.38 -5.23
N THR A 163 -2.05 -8.53 -3.92
CA THR A 163 -3.08 -7.83 -3.14
C THR A 163 -2.93 -6.31 -3.30
N ILE A 164 -1.71 -5.77 -3.22
CA ILE A 164 -1.45 -4.34 -3.43
C ILE A 164 -1.82 -3.91 -4.85
N LEU A 165 -1.51 -4.72 -5.86
CA LEU A 165 -1.89 -4.45 -7.25
C LEU A 165 -3.42 -4.40 -7.41
N ILE A 166 -4.14 -5.36 -6.82
CA ILE A 166 -5.61 -5.39 -6.84
C ILE A 166 -6.20 -4.18 -6.12
N VAL A 167 -5.62 -3.78 -4.98
CA VAL A 167 -6.01 -2.56 -4.25
C VAL A 167 -5.83 -1.33 -5.13
N LEU A 168 -4.71 -1.19 -5.85
CA LEU A 168 -4.51 -0.08 -6.77
C LEU A 168 -5.55 -0.08 -7.88
N PHE A 169 -5.84 -1.22 -8.50
CA PHE A 169 -6.91 -1.32 -9.49
C PHE A 169 -8.28 -0.95 -8.92
N PHE A 170 -8.58 -1.39 -7.70
CA PHE A 170 -9.82 -1.04 -7.01
C PHE A 170 -9.93 0.47 -6.77
N VAL A 171 -8.86 1.13 -6.30
CA VAL A 171 -8.83 2.58 -6.10
C VAL A 171 -9.02 3.32 -7.43
N LEU A 172 -8.33 2.91 -8.49
CA LEU A 172 -8.48 3.49 -9.82
C LEU A 172 -9.89 3.29 -10.39
N ALA A 173 -10.44 2.08 -10.26
CA ALA A 173 -11.80 1.76 -10.69
C ALA A 173 -12.86 2.56 -9.92
N THR A 174 -12.65 2.76 -8.61
CA THR A 174 -13.52 3.59 -7.76
C THR A 174 -13.55 5.03 -8.26
N TRP A 175 -12.38 5.62 -8.49
CA TRP A 175 -12.32 6.99 -9.03
C TRP A 175 -12.94 7.08 -10.43
N HIS A 176 -12.63 6.11 -11.30
CA HIS A 176 -13.19 6.07 -12.64
C HIS A 176 -14.73 5.96 -12.61
N ALA A 177 -15.28 5.03 -11.81
CA ALA A 177 -16.72 4.88 -11.65
C ALA A 177 -17.39 6.15 -11.13
N HIS A 178 -16.78 6.82 -10.14
CA HIS A 178 -17.25 8.10 -9.62
C HIS A 178 -17.25 9.21 -10.68
N ARG A 179 -16.32 9.19 -11.64
CA ARG A 179 -16.20 10.21 -12.70
C ARG A 179 -17.02 9.91 -13.93
N THR A 180 -17.10 8.65 -14.37
CA THR A 180 -17.65 8.24 -15.67
C THR A 180 -18.93 7.44 -15.58
N GLN A 181 -19.39 7.07 -14.38
CA GLN A 181 -20.58 6.22 -14.13
C GLN A 181 -20.45 4.81 -14.74
N ARG A 182 -19.23 4.32 -14.96
CA ARG A 182 -18.96 2.95 -15.45
C ARG A 182 -18.63 2.04 -14.28
N TYR A 183 -19.60 1.26 -13.83
CA TYR A 183 -19.54 0.51 -12.58
C TYR A 183 -18.99 -0.91 -12.71
N LEU A 184 -18.96 -1.50 -13.91
CA LEU A 184 -18.57 -2.91 -14.10
C LEU A 184 -17.13 -3.18 -13.59
N MET A 185 -16.19 -2.30 -13.94
CA MET A 185 -14.80 -2.44 -13.49
C MET A 185 -14.68 -2.32 -11.96
N LEU A 186 -15.48 -1.45 -11.35
CA LEU A 186 -15.53 -1.31 -9.88
C LEU A 186 -16.06 -2.59 -9.23
N ALA A 187 -17.17 -3.14 -9.73
CA ALA A 187 -17.73 -4.39 -9.21
C ALA A 187 -16.72 -5.53 -9.32
N ALA A 188 -16.12 -5.71 -10.51
CA ALA A 188 -15.13 -6.75 -10.76
C ALA A 188 -13.91 -6.64 -9.83
N THR A 189 -13.33 -5.43 -9.69
CA THR A 189 -12.16 -5.22 -8.82
C THR A 189 -12.51 -5.35 -7.34
N THR A 190 -13.71 -4.99 -6.91
CA THR A 190 -14.17 -5.18 -5.52
C THR A 190 -14.33 -6.67 -5.19
N LEU A 191 -14.92 -7.46 -6.09
CA LEU A 191 -15.04 -8.90 -5.92
C LEU A 191 -13.66 -9.57 -5.91
N LEU A 192 -12.78 -9.21 -6.85
CA LEU A 192 -11.41 -9.73 -6.91
C LEU A 192 -10.62 -9.41 -5.64
N LEU A 193 -10.76 -8.19 -5.11
CA LEU A 193 -10.15 -7.78 -3.85
C LEU A 193 -10.64 -8.65 -2.69
N GLY A 194 -11.94 -8.90 -2.61
CA GLY A 194 -12.52 -9.77 -1.58
C GLY A 194 -12.03 -11.22 -1.68
N LEU A 195 -11.74 -11.72 -2.90
CA LEU A 195 -11.22 -13.07 -3.12
C LEU A 195 -9.70 -13.18 -2.89
N SER A 196 -8.97 -12.06 -2.93
CA SER A 196 -7.53 -12.06 -2.65
C SER A 196 -7.23 -12.19 -1.15
N SER A 197 -7.99 -11.47 -0.31
CA SER A 197 -7.86 -11.51 1.15
C SER A 197 -9.13 -11.00 1.78
N ASP A 198 -9.59 -11.65 2.86
CA ASP A 198 -10.83 -11.24 3.55
C ASP A 198 -10.64 -10.00 4.43
N ASP A 199 -9.64 -9.93 5.30
CA ASP A 199 -9.45 -8.83 6.23
C ASP A 199 -8.69 -7.65 5.60
N SER A 200 -7.61 -7.90 4.85
CA SER A 200 -6.90 -6.85 4.11
C SER A 200 -7.79 -6.17 3.08
N ALA A 201 -8.68 -6.91 2.43
CA ALA A 201 -9.69 -6.37 1.54
C ALA A 201 -10.65 -5.41 2.27
N LEU A 202 -11.11 -5.78 3.45
CA LEU A 202 -12.00 -4.92 4.24
C LEU A 202 -11.32 -3.61 4.63
N ILE A 203 -10.05 -3.66 5.02
CA ILE A 203 -9.25 -2.45 5.33
C ILE A 203 -9.16 -1.55 4.09
N ALA A 204 -8.87 -2.10 2.91
CA ALA A 204 -8.77 -1.34 1.66
C ALA A 204 -10.13 -0.70 1.27
N VAL A 205 -11.22 -1.42 1.47
CA VAL A 205 -12.57 -0.91 1.25
C VAL A 205 -12.87 0.25 2.18
N VAL A 206 -12.66 0.10 3.48
CA VAL A 206 -12.91 1.16 4.48
C VAL A 206 -12.04 2.39 4.20
N ALA A 207 -10.76 2.21 3.85
CA ALA A 207 -9.86 3.29 3.48
C ALA A 207 -10.38 4.06 2.24
N THR A 208 -10.83 3.35 1.20
CA THR A 208 -11.33 3.96 -0.03
C THR A 208 -12.68 4.65 0.20
N MET A 209 -13.58 4.06 1.02
CA MET A 209 -14.83 4.70 1.42
C MET A 209 -14.55 5.98 2.23
N GLY A 210 -13.59 5.95 3.14
CA GLY A 210 -13.15 7.14 3.89
C GLY A 210 -12.64 8.26 2.96
N ALA A 211 -11.85 7.90 1.95
CA ALA A 211 -11.39 8.86 0.94
C ALA A 211 -12.56 9.44 0.11
N LEU A 212 -13.54 8.61 -0.29
CA LEU A 212 -14.75 9.08 -0.95
C LEU A 212 -15.59 10.02 -0.06
N CYS A 213 -15.69 9.74 1.23
CA CYS A 213 -16.35 10.63 2.19
C CYS A 213 -15.65 12.01 2.26
N LEU A 214 -14.32 12.05 2.23
CA LEU A 214 -13.59 13.32 2.15
C LEU A 214 -13.87 14.09 0.86
N VAL A 215 -13.93 13.38 -0.28
CA VAL A 215 -14.35 13.98 -1.56
C VAL A 215 -15.76 14.55 -1.44
N LEU A 216 -16.70 13.81 -0.85
CA LEU A 216 -18.10 14.22 -0.66
C LEU A 216 -18.22 15.46 0.24
N LEU A 217 -17.49 15.51 1.34
CA LEU A 217 -17.49 16.66 2.26
C LEU A 217 -16.97 17.92 1.57
N ARG A 218 -16.12 17.80 0.57
CA ARG A 218 -15.52 18.92 -0.13
C ARG A 218 -16.31 19.39 -1.33
N ASP A 219 -16.85 18.46 -2.11
CA ASP A 219 -17.58 18.73 -3.37
C ASP A 219 -19.09 18.50 -3.15
N ARG A 220 -19.72 19.43 -2.43
CA ARG A 220 -21.11 19.28 -1.97
C ARG A 220 -22.19 19.35 -3.07
N THR A 221 -21.85 19.72 -4.32
CA THR A 221 -22.91 20.27 -5.19
C THR A 221 -23.32 19.42 -6.39
N GLN A 222 -22.44 18.66 -7.04
CA GLN A 222 -22.86 18.03 -8.33
C GLN A 222 -22.73 16.51 -8.39
N ARG A 223 -21.89 15.87 -7.55
CA ARG A 223 -21.60 14.43 -7.65
C ARG A 223 -21.96 13.62 -6.39
N GLN A 224 -22.71 14.22 -5.50
CA GLN A 224 -23.13 13.55 -4.27
C GLN A 224 -23.88 12.24 -4.55
N ARG A 225 -24.82 12.27 -5.50
CA ARG A 225 -25.58 11.08 -5.92
C ARG A 225 -24.67 9.97 -6.48
N GLU A 226 -23.65 10.34 -7.26
CA GLU A 226 -22.71 9.36 -7.83
C GLU A 226 -21.81 8.75 -6.75
N THR A 227 -21.37 9.54 -5.78
CA THR A 227 -20.63 9.02 -4.63
C THR A 227 -21.45 7.97 -3.88
N TRP A 228 -22.74 8.25 -3.61
CA TRP A 228 -23.61 7.29 -2.93
C TRP A 228 -23.81 6.00 -3.75
N LYS A 229 -23.96 6.07 -5.07
CA LYS A 229 -24.05 4.88 -5.92
C LYS A 229 -22.78 4.05 -5.85
N VAL A 230 -21.60 4.67 -5.90
CA VAL A 230 -20.30 4.00 -5.78
C VAL A 230 -20.19 3.33 -4.41
N LEU A 231 -20.50 4.03 -3.32
CA LEU A 231 -20.49 3.49 -1.96
C LEU A 231 -21.45 2.30 -1.80
N ALA A 232 -22.67 2.42 -2.34
CA ALA A 232 -23.67 1.35 -2.31
C ALA A 232 -23.18 0.11 -3.07
N LEU A 233 -22.62 0.29 -4.28
CA LEU A 233 -22.09 -0.83 -5.06
C LEU A 233 -20.93 -1.54 -4.35
N ILE A 234 -19.99 -0.78 -3.79
CA ILE A 234 -18.90 -1.35 -2.99
C ILE A 234 -19.49 -2.15 -1.82
N GLY A 235 -20.44 -1.57 -1.08
CA GLY A 235 -21.10 -2.23 0.05
C GLY A 235 -21.81 -3.52 -0.36
N ILE A 236 -22.51 -3.54 -1.48
CA ILE A 236 -23.18 -4.75 -2.01
C ILE A 236 -22.16 -5.82 -2.37
N CYS A 237 -21.11 -5.47 -3.14
CA CYS A 237 -20.08 -6.44 -3.54
C CYS A 237 -19.34 -7.03 -2.33
N VAL A 238 -18.96 -6.19 -1.36
CA VAL A 238 -18.32 -6.65 -0.11
C VAL A 238 -19.27 -7.50 0.69
N GLY A 239 -20.54 -7.11 0.82
CA GLY A 239 -21.57 -7.87 1.51
C GLY A 239 -21.72 -9.28 0.93
N LEU A 240 -21.80 -9.40 -0.41
CA LEU A 240 -21.87 -10.69 -1.11
C LEU A 240 -20.67 -11.58 -0.80
N VAL A 241 -19.45 -11.03 -0.86
CA VAL A 241 -18.23 -11.78 -0.54
C VAL A 241 -18.22 -12.22 0.92
N ARG A 242 -18.55 -11.32 1.86
CA ARG A 242 -18.57 -11.63 3.30
C ARG A 242 -19.66 -12.67 3.66
N ILE A 243 -20.81 -12.60 3.03
CA ILE A 243 -21.85 -13.63 3.16
C ILE A 243 -21.29 -14.97 2.65
N GLY A 244 -20.63 -14.98 1.49
CA GLY A 244 -19.96 -16.18 0.98
C GLY A 244 -19.00 -16.79 2.00
N TYR A 245 -18.12 -16.01 2.59
CA TYR A 245 -17.19 -16.49 3.63
C TYR A 245 -17.90 -17.02 4.89
N ALA A 246 -19.05 -16.48 5.26
CA ALA A 246 -19.78 -16.90 6.46
C ALA A 246 -20.36 -18.33 6.35
N PHE A 247 -20.55 -18.84 5.13
CA PHE A 247 -21.06 -20.20 4.91
C PHE A 247 -19.97 -21.28 5.04
N PHE A 248 -18.69 -20.93 5.09
CA PHE A 248 -17.61 -21.90 5.11
C PHE A 248 -16.97 -22.01 6.48
N PRO A 249 -16.80 -23.24 7.01
CA PRO A 249 -16.22 -23.47 8.33
C PRO A 249 -14.71 -23.16 8.36
N VAL A 250 -14.18 -23.00 9.57
CA VAL A 250 -12.74 -23.02 9.82
C VAL A 250 -12.25 -24.46 10.02
N SER A 251 -11.03 -24.77 9.57
CA SER A 251 -10.48 -26.13 9.68
C SER A 251 -10.13 -26.49 11.12
N TYR A 252 -9.54 -25.54 11.84
CA TYR A 252 -9.14 -25.72 13.24
C TYR A 252 -9.79 -24.60 14.08
N PRO A 253 -10.96 -24.85 14.67
CA PRO A 253 -11.64 -23.85 15.50
C PRO A 253 -10.78 -23.52 16.72
N THR A 254 -10.40 -22.27 16.87
CA THR A 254 -9.72 -21.73 18.04
C THR A 254 -10.63 -20.72 18.71
N THR A 255 -10.55 -20.62 20.03
CA THR A 255 -11.25 -19.56 20.76
C THR A 255 -10.68 -18.21 20.40
N GLN A 256 -11.51 -17.35 19.82
CA GLN A 256 -11.09 -15.95 19.62
C GLN A 256 -11.03 -15.24 20.98
N PRO A 257 -9.95 -14.51 21.26
CA PRO A 257 -9.91 -13.65 22.45
C PRO A 257 -11.04 -12.61 22.36
N SER A 258 -11.68 -12.33 23.48
CA SER A 258 -12.71 -11.31 23.52
C SER A 258 -12.13 -9.93 23.19
N PRO A 259 -12.92 -8.98 22.67
CA PRO A 259 -12.45 -7.61 22.45
C PRO A 259 -11.91 -6.96 23.73
N SER A 260 -12.48 -7.27 24.88
CA SER A 260 -12.00 -6.79 26.18
C SER A 260 -10.62 -7.36 26.53
N THR A 261 -10.38 -8.64 26.23
CA THR A 261 -9.06 -9.26 26.42
C THR A 261 -8.01 -8.60 25.53
N ILE A 262 -8.31 -8.37 24.25
CA ILE A 262 -7.42 -7.69 23.30
C ILE A 262 -7.06 -6.28 23.81
N LEU A 263 -8.06 -5.52 24.26
CA LEU A 263 -7.84 -4.17 24.77
C LEU A 263 -7.04 -4.16 26.08
N SER A 264 -7.29 -5.10 26.98
CA SER A 264 -6.52 -5.22 28.23
C SER A 264 -5.05 -5.56 27.97
N GLU A 265 -4.78 -6.47 27.05
CA GLU A 265 -3.41 -6.83 26.63
C GLU A 265 -2.68 -5.63 25.98
N LEU A 266 -3.34 -4.91 25.08
CA LEU A 266 -2.77 -3.70 24.47
C LEU A 266 -2.49 -2.63 25.53
N PHE A 267 -3.43 -2.43 26.47
CA PHE A 267 -3.23 -1.48 27.55
C PHE A 267 -2.04 -1.85 28.44
N GLN A 268 -1.89 -3.14 28.75
CA GLN A 268 -0.74 -3.62 29.53
C GLN A 268 0.58 -3.35 28.78
N ARG A 269 0.65 -3.72 27.50
CA ARG A 269 1.85 -3.49 26.67
C ARG A 269 2.17 -2.00 26.46
N SER A 270 1.15 -1.13 26.50
CA SER A 270 1.36 0.31 26.39
C SER A 270 2.06 0.90 27.61
N LYS A 271 1.84 0.35 28.82
CA LYS A 271 2.49 0.79 30.06
C LYS A 271 4.00 0.57 30.04
N ASP A 272 4.46 -0.49 29.33
CA ASP A 272 5.86 -0.82 29.20
C ASP A 272 6.58 0.00 28.09
N GLY A 273 6.02 1.17 27.74
CA GLY A 273 6.55 2.05 26.71
C GLY A 273 6.21 1.62 25.27
N GLY A 274 5.35 0.60 25.10
CA GLY A 274 4.98 0.04 23.80
C GLY A 274 4.34 1.05 22.86
N TRP A 275 3.58 2.03 23.36
CA TRP A 275 2.93 3.04 22.55
C TRP A 275 3.91 3.89 21.70
N TRP A 276 5.14 4.13 22.19
CA TRP A 276 6.19 4.77 21.40
C TRP A 276 6.60 3.91 20.22
N GLN A 277 6.77 2.60 20.45
CA GLN A 277 7.09 1.66 19.38
C GLN A 277 5.95 1.62 18.35
N TRP A 278 4.70 1.62 18.77
CA TRP A 278 3.54 1.62 17.88
C TRP A 278 3.47 2.84 16.96
N MET A 279 3.90 4.00 17.47
CA MET A 279 3.95 5.23 16.69
C MET A 279 5.19 5.34 15.81
N LEU A 280 6.35 4.97 16.34
CA LEU A 280 7.63 5.25 15.69
C LEU A 280 8.04 4.18 14.69
N LEU A 281 7.86 2.89 15.02
CA LEU A 281 8.36 1.80 14.19
C LEU A 281 7.70 1.79 12.80
N PRO A 282 6.37 1.80 12.65
CA PRO A 282 5.74 1.76 11.34
C PRO A 282 6.12 2.95 10.43
N LEU A 283 6.43 4.11 11.02
CA LEU A 283 6.83 5.29 10.24
C LEU A 283 8.29 5.20 9.79
N ALA A 284 9.19 4.72 10.63
CA ALA A 284 10.62 4.74 10.36
C ALA A 284 11.12 3.53 9.56
N LEU A 285 10.53 2.35 9.77
CA LEU A 285 11.01 1.08 9.19
C LEU A 285 11.14 1.07 7.66
N PRO A 286 10.24 1.68 6.87
CA PRO A 286 10.42 1.72 5.41
C PRO A 286 11.66 2.49 4.96
N VAL A 287 12.08 3.49 5.74
CA VAL A 287 13.28 4.29 5.46
C VAL A 287 14.52 3.64 6.07
N TYR A 288 14.36 3.14 7.27
CA TYR A 288 15.45 2.58 8.06
C TYR A 288 15.00 1.31 8.77
N TYR A 289 15.28 0.17 8.15
CA TYR A 289 14.99 -1.13 8.73
C TYR A 289 16.15 -1.59 9.62
N GLN A 290 15.86 -1.78 10.90
CA GLN A 290 16.79 -2.35 11.84
C GLN A 290 16.45 -3.84 12.02
N ASN A 291 17.37 -4.73 11.64
CA ASN A 291 17.21 -6.15 11.89
C ASN A 291 17.25 -6.43 13.41
N PRO A 292 16.20 -7.02 14.00
CA PRO A 292 16.16 -7.33 15.44
C PRO A 292 17.24 -8.33 15.88
N LEU A 293 17.76 -9.14 14.95
CA LEU A 293 18.88 -10.06 15.19
C LEU A 293 20.25 -9.38 15.02
N GLY A 294 20.28 -8.10 14.65
CA GLY A 294 21.47 -7.40 14.23
C GLY A 294 22.29 -6.85 15.39
N LEU A 295 23.58 -6.94 15.23
CA LEU A 295 24.70 -6.45 16.03
C LEU A 295 24.70 -4.94 16.34
N LEU A 296 23.66 -4.19 15.94
CA LEU A 296 23.60 -2.72 15.98
C LEU A 296 22.53 -2.16 16.92
N HIS A 297 22.21 -2.83 18.03
CA HIS A 297 21.42 -2.23 19.10
C HIS A 297 22.23 -1.15 19.84
N SER A 298 22.68 -0.12 19.14
CA SER A 298 23.27 1.03 19.78
C SER A 298 22.19 2.09 20.07
N LYS A 299 22.31 2.80 21.19
CA LYS A 299 21.43 3.94 21.52
C LYS A 299 21.40 4.99 20.40
N ALA A 300 22.49 5.14 19.64
CA ALA A 300 22.59 6.06 18.51
C ALA A 300 21.59 5.73 17.40
N TRP A 301 21.39 4.45 17.09
CA TRP A 301 20.44 4.02 16.05
C TRP A 301 18.98 4.28 16.45
N SER A 302 18.63 4.07 17.71
CA SER A 302 17.30 4.40 18.24
C SER A 302 17.00 5.90 18.13
N VAL A 303 18.01 6.76 18.30
CA VAL A 303 17.88 8.21 18.11
C VAL A 303 17.62 8.57 16.64
N VAL A 304 18.37 7.96 15.70
CA VAL A 304 18.16 8.18 14.26
C VAL A 304 16.76 7.74 13.85
N GLN A 305 16.32 6.58 14.31
CA GLN A 305 14.98 6.06 14.02
C GLN A 305 13.88 6.98 14.57
N ALA A 306 14.04 7.45 15.81
CA ALA A 306 13.11 8.40 16.41
C ALA A 306 13.07 9.72 15.63
N PHE A 307 14.22 10.24 15.20
CA PHE A 307 14.29 11.46 14.38
C PHE A 307 13.57 11.30 13.04
N ILE A 308 13.79 10.17 12.33
CA ILE A 308 13.09 9.85 11.09
C ILE A 308 11.58 9.79 11.34
N ALA A 309 11.14 9.07 12.37
CA ALA A 309 9.74 8.91 12.69
C ALA A 309 9.05 10.23 13.03
N LEU A 310 9.68 11.10 13.83
CA LEU A 310 9.15 12.42 14.18
C LEU A 310 9.08 13.34 12.96
N SER A 311 10.07 13.29 12.07
CA SER A 311 10.07 14.04 10.82
C SER A 311 8.93 13.60 9.92
N LEU A 312 8.70 12.28 9.81
CA LEU A 312 7.60 11.72 9.04
C LEU A 312 6.24 12.01 9.68
N PHE A 313 6.14 12.00 11.01
CA PHE A 313 4.93 12.43 11.71
C PHE A 313 4.57 13.88 11.36
N GLY A 314 5.55 14.79 11.35
CA GLY A 314 5.36 16.16 10.87
C GLY A 314 4.89 16.22 9.41
N ALA A 315 5.45 15.37 8.55
CA ALA A 315 5.02 15.25 7.15
C ALA A 315 3.56 14.74 7.02
N HIS A 316 3.11 13.83 7.90
CA HIS A 316 1.70 13.40 7.96
C HIS A 316 0.75 14.54 8.35
N LEU A 317 1.14 15.40 9.30
CA LEU A 317 0.33 16.59 9.64
C LEU A 317 0.18 17.51 8.42
N LEU A 318 1.28 17.73 7.68
CA LEU A 318 1.26 18.51 6.44
C LEU A 318 0.43 17.84 5.35
N PHE A 319 0.51 16.52 5.23
CA PHE A 319 -0.32 15.71 4.32
C PHE A 319 -1.81 15.97 4.58
N TRP A 320 -2.27 15.79 5.80
CA TRP A 320 -3.69 15.97 6.14
C TRP A 320 -4.15 17.42 5.98
N ARG A 321 -3.31 18.40 6.38
CA ARG A 321 -3.61 19.80 6.09
C ARG A 321 -3.81 20.06 4.59
N ARG A 322 -3.04 19.39 3.73
CA ARG A 322 -3.19 19.49 2.27
C ARG A 322 -4.39 18.72 1.77
N ALA A 323 -4.60 17.50 2.21
CA ALA A 323 -5.74 16.67 1.84
C ALA A 323 -7.08 17.38 2.08
N PHE A 324 -7.23 18.06 3.23
CA PHE A 324 -8.42 18.87 3.53
C PHE A 324 -8.55 20.14 2.67
N ARG A 325 -7.51 20.58 2.00
CA ARG A 325 -7.51 21.82 1.19
C ARG A 325 -7.40 21.56 -0.31
N ALA A 326 -6.90 20.42 -0.72
CA ALA A 326 -6.64 20.08 -2.12
C ALA A 326 -7.94 19.97 -2.93
N LYS A 327 -7.86 20.28 -4.20
CA LYS A 327 -8.84 19.85 -5.19
C LYS A 327 -8.50 18.40 -5.53
N TYR A 328 -9.46 17.49 -5.37
CA TYR A 328 -9.21 16.08 -5.64
C TYR A 328 -9.14 15.81 -7.14
N ASP A 329 -8.02 15.27 -7.57
CA ASP A 329 -7.79 14.55 -8.81
C ASP A 329 -7.54 13.07 -8.50
N LEU A 330 -7.21 12.26 -9.50
CA LEU A 330 -6.92 10.84 -9.32
C LEU A 330 -5.72 10.62 -8.40
N THR A 331 -4.66 11.43 -8.56
CA THR A 331 -3.42 11.32 -7.78
C THR A 331 -3.65 11.66 -6.30
N ALA A 332 -4.36 12.76 -6.01
CA ALA A 332 -4.72 13.13 -4.64
C ALA A 332 -5.66 12.11 -3.98
N PHE A 333 -6.63 11.59 -4.74
CA PHE A 333 -7.52 10.54 -4.26
C PHE A 333 -6.74 9.27 -3.90
N THR A 334 -5.86 8.81 -4.80
CA THR A 334 -4.99 7.65 -4.56
C THR A 334 -4.09 7.88 -3.34
N ALA A 335 -3.52 9.08 -3.19
CA ALA A 335 -2.69 9.42 -2.03
C ALA A 335 -3.45 9.26 -0.72
N VAL A 336 -4.69 9.76 -0.64
CA VAL A 336 -5.53 9.64 0.56
C VAL A 336 -5.93 8.18 0.81
N CYS A 337 -6.30 7.43 -0.22
CA CYS A 337 -6.59 6.00 -0.09
C CYS A 337 -5.39 5.24 0.48
N MET A 338 -4.19 5.45 -0.07
CA MET A 338 -2.96 4.77 0.39
C MET A 338 -2.58 5.15 1.83
N MET A 339 -2.76 6.41 2.23
CA MET A 339 -2.51 6.85 3.60
C MET A 339 -3.48 6.18 4.59
N LEU A 340 -4.78 6.19 4.30
CA LEU A 340 -5.80 5.55 5.13
C LEU A 340 -5.63 4.04 5.18
N LEU A 341 -5.27 3.42 4.05
CA LEU A 341 -4.96 2.00 3.96
C LEU A 341 -3.81 1.62 4.87
N THR A 342 -2.70 2.38 4.82
CA THR A 342 -1.54 2.13 5.69
C THR A 342 -1.90 2.25 7.16
N TYR A 343 -2.67 3.27 7.55
CA TYR A 343 -3.16 3.38 8.92
C TYR A 343 -4.05 2.19 9.32
N GLY A 344 -4.90 1.73 8.41
CA GLY A 344 -5.74 0.55 8.64
C GLY A 344 -4.92 -0.73 8.82
N TRP A 345 -3.88 -0.94 8.04
CA TRP A 345 -2.96 -2.07 8.21
C TRP A 345 -2.19 -2.01 9.53
N ILE A 346 -1.64 -0.84 9.87
CA ILE A 346 -0.97 -0.64 11.16
C ILE A 346 -1.94 -0.95 12.32
N ALA A 347 -3.16 -0.41 12.27
CA ALA A 347 -4.18 -0.69 13.27
C ALA A 347 -4.56 -2.19 13.32
N GLY A 348 -4.67 -2.85 12.18
CA GLY A 348 -4.92 -4.29 12.09
C GLY A 348 -3.82 -5.12 12.75
N ILE A 349 -2.55 -4.80 12.49
CA ILE A 349 -1.41 -5.46 13.12
C ILE A 349 -1.40 -5.21 14.63
N LEU A 350 -1.62 -3.97 15.06
CA LEU A 350 -1.69 -3.61 16.48
C LEU A 350 -2.81 -4.36 17.21
N LEU A 351 -4.00 -4.45 16.62
CA LEU A 351 -5.14 -5.09 17.26
C LEU A 351 -5.09 -6.61 17.23
N ARG A 352 -4.52 -7.21 16.18
CA ARG A 352 -4.55 -8.66 15.97
C ARG A 352 -3.27 -9.38 16.36
N ARG A 353 -2.11 -8.76 16.17
CA ARG A 353 -0.80 -9.43 16.27
C ARG A 353 -0.02 -9.04 17.52
N VAL A 354 -0.02 -7.76 17.87
CA VAL A 354 0.73 -7.26 19.03
C VAL A 354 0.23 -7.87 20.37
N PRO A 355 -1.07 -8.05 20.64
CA PRO A 355 -1.52 -8.67 21.87
C PRO A 355 -0.95 -10.09 22.06
N GLN A 356 -0.93 -10.88 21.00
CA GLN A 356 -0.51 -12.27 21.04
C GLN A 356 1.02 -12.44 21.01
N ASN A 357 1.72 -11.61 20.21
CA ASN A 357 3.13 -11.85 19.86
C ASN A 357 4.10 -10.80 20.42
N GLY A 358 3.61 -9.73 21.04
CA GLY A 358 4.44 -8.65 21.57
C GLY A 358 4.74 -7.54 20.57
N ASN A 359 5.34 -6.45 21.09
CA ASN A 359 5.66 -5.26 20.29
C ASN A 359 6.69 -5.52 19.17
N ASP A 360 7.60 -6.46 19.38
CA ASP A 360 8.62 -6.84 18.39
C ASP A 360 8.02 -7.42 17.11
N TYR A 361 6.77 -7.83 17.16
CA TYR A 361 6.06 -8.31 15.97
C TYR A 361 5.87 -7.21 14.91
N LEU A 362 5.87 -5.93 15.31
CA LEU A 362 5.89 -4.79 14.37
C LEU A 362 7.15 -4.73 13.51
N LEU A 363 8.25 -5.34 13.95
CA LEU A 363 9.53 -5.40 13.23
C LEU A 363 9.58 -6.48 12.14
N GLN A 364 8.48 -7.23 11.92
CA GLN A 364 8.49 -8.28 10.90
C GLN A 364 8.76 -7.70 9.51
N PRO A 365 9.77 -8.24 8.76
CA PRO A 365 10.17 -7.69 7.45
C PRO A 365 9.00 -7.61 6.45
N ARG A 366 8.05 -8.55 6.52
CA ARG A 366 6.87 -8.57 5.65
C ARG A 366 5.97 -7.35 5.82
N TYR A 367 5.94 -6.72 7.01
CA TYR A 367 5.10 -5.55 7.24
C TYR A 367 5.72 -4.26 6.72
N VAL A 368 7.02 -4.23 6.46
CA VAL A 368 7.69 -3.04 5.92
C VAL A 368 7.06 -2.59 4.61
N LEU A 369 6.66 -3.53 3.74
CA LEU A 369 5.94 -3.22 2.51
C LEU A 369 4.61 -2.49 2.79
N LEU A 370 3.84 -2.97 3.78
CA LEU A 370 2.58 -2.34 4.17
C LEU A 370 2.79 -0.93 4.73
N TYR A 371 3.85 -0.76 5.51
CA TYR A 371 4.23 0.57 6.04
C TYR A 371 4.70 1.52 4.93
N THR A 372 5.35 1.02 3.88
CA THR A 372 5.82 1.82 2.74
C THR A 372 4.71 2.65 2.08
N GLY A 373 3.47 2.21 2.19
CA GLY A 373 2.30 2.91 1.64
C GLY A 373 2.17 4.36 2.07
N HIS A 374 2.55 4.72 3.33
CA HIS A 374 2.47 6.11 3.78
C HIS A 374 3.50 7.01 3.08
N LEU A 375 4.70 6.51 2.77
CA LEU A 375 5.72 7.27 2.03
C LEU A 375 5.27 7.53 0.61
N ILE A 376 4.69 6.52 -0.04
CA ILE A 376 4.11 6.66 -1.38
C ILE A 376 3.00 7.71 -1.34
N ALA A 377 2.11 7.66 -0.34
CA ALA A 377 1.04 8.64 -0.16
C ALA A 377 1.57 10.06 0.00
N LEU A 378 2.62 10.26 0.80
CA LEU A 378 3.30 11.55 0.98
C LEU A 378 3.84 12.09 -0.34
N LEU A 379 4.52 11.24 -1.13
CA LEU A 379 5.07 11.62 -2.44
C LEU A 379 3.95 11.99 -3.43
N LEU A 380 2.89 11.20 -3.52
CA LEU A 380 1.75 11.48 -4.39
C LEU A 380 1.09 12.82 -4.02
N MET A 381 0.84 13.06 -2.73
CA MET A 381 0.25 14.32 -2.27
C MET A 381 1.18 15.52 -2.49
N TRP A 382 2.48 15.33 -2.38
CA TRP A 382 3.46 16.38 -2.69
C TRP A 382 3.40 16.78 -4.16
N ILE A 383 3.32 15.82 -5.08
CA ILE A 383 3.25 16.06 -6.52
C ILE A 383 2.02 16.88 -6.89
N THR A 384 0.86 16.57 -6.31
CA THR A 384 -0.36 17.36 -6.58
C THR A 384 -0.23 18.82 -6.15
N SER A 385 0.62 19.10 -5.17
CA SER A 385 0.87 20.48 -4.71
C SER A 385 1.73 21.30 -5.69
N LEU A 386 2.49 20.66 -6.58
CA LEU A 386 3.31 21.34 -7.59
C LEU A 386 2.48 21.92 -8.74
N GLU A 387 1.27 21.39 -8.94
CA GLU A 387 0.36 21.83 -10.01
C GLU A 387 -0.59 22.95 -9.62
N GLN A 388 -0.70 23.26 -8.34
CA GLN A 388 -1.54 24.37 -7.93
C GLN A 388 -0.83 25.67 -8.32
N PRO A 389 -1.41 26.50 -9.22
CA PRO A 389 -0.82 27.79 -9.55
C PRO A 389 -0.63 28.54 -8.23
N LYS A 390 0.62 28.97 -7.96
CA LYS A 390 0.91 29.90 -6.87
C LYS A 390 -0.04 31.08 -7.08
N LYS A 391 -1.15 31.14 -6.35
CA LYS A 391 -1.95 32.37 -6.29
C LYS A 391 -0.99 33.46 -5.89
N ARG A 392 -0.64 34.32 -6.85
CA ARG A 392 0.20 35.48 -6.62
C ARG A 392 -0.38 36.25 -5.44
N ILE A 393 0.32 36.20 -4.31
CA ILE A 393 0.05 37.05 -3.14
C ILE A 393 0.27 38.54 -3.47
N LEU A 394 0.64 38.86 -4.69
CA LEU A 394 0.92 40.21 -5.21
C LEU A 394 -0.34 40.99 -5.62
N GLY A 395 -1.56 40.52 -5.36
CA GLY A 395 -2.79 41.23 -5.76
C GLY A 395 -3.51 42.04 -4.68
N ARG A 396 -2.92 42.18 -3.48
CA ARG A 396 -3.59 42.97 -2.39
C ARG A 396 -2.93 44.28 -2.01
N ALA A 397 -1.84 44.66 -2.66
CA ALA A 397 -1.13 45.91 -2.30
C ALA A 397 -1.41 47.10 -3.24
N THR A 398 -2.20 46.96 -4.30
CA THR A 398 -2.42 48.04 -5.30
C THR A 398 -3.87 48.52 -5.42
N SER A 399 -4.74 48.20 -4.46
CA SER A 399 -6.16 48.66 -4.48
C SER A 399 -6.44 49.78 -3.45
N ILE A 400 -5.42 50.44 -2.91
CA ILE A 400 -5.63 51.51 -1.90
C ILE A 400 -5.40 52.91 -2.47
N TYR A 401 -4.94 53.07 -3.70
CA TYR A 401 -4.80 54.41 -4.30
C TYR A 401 -5.55 54.49 -5.62
N GLY A 402 -6.77 54.97 -5.56
CA GLY A 402 -7.62 55.24 -6.70
C GLY A 402 -8.89 56.03 -6.33
N TYR A 403 -8.75 57.05 -5.52
CA TYR A 403 -9.74 58.14 -5.45
C TYR A 403 -9.22 59.26 -6.33
N GLN A 404 -9.96 59.56 -7.39
CA GLN A 404 -9.94 60.89 -8.04
C GLN A 404 -11.26 61.14 -8.73
N PRO A 405 -11.55 62.44 -8.94
CA PRO A 405 -12.76 63.11 -8.47
C PRO A 405 -13.90 63.07 -9.47
#